data_4ba7537b0fda9299eb0da2390dcd5184
#
_entry.id   4ba7537b0fda9299eb0da2390dcd5184
#
_cell.length_a   1.000
_cell.length_b   1.000
_cell.length_c   1.000
_cell.angle_alpha   90.00
_cell.angle_beta   90.00
_cell.angle_gamma   90.00
#
_symmetry.space_group_name_H-M   'P 1'
#
loop_
_entity.id
_entity.type
_entity.pdbx_description
1 polymer ?
#
loop_
_entity_poly.entity_id
_entity_poly.type
_entity_poly.pdbx_seq_one_letter_code
_entity_poly.pdbx_strand_id
1 'polypeptide(L)'
;MEFDGEFELEDVPPEKAWVVLSDPIAVRNSLKGCQYITPMDDDFSYDDYEADEDAETLPDADPEAVAARAFVEGQEYAALMQVGVGSVKPRFETSVTIQERDEEEFIMTATGTGTASGSSFSMDSGMHIHPLEDGAGSRIEWWTEADISGRIAQLGSRVINPVANKIVNNFFSDIEKQMSDVDETDSGITDRIRGML
;
A
#
# COMPACT_ATOMS: atom_id res chain seq x y z
N MET A 1 6.30 -11.95 13.66
CA MET A 1 6.07 -10.60 14.24
C MET A 1 4.73 -10.15 13.79
N GLU A 2 3.93 -9.59 14.72
CA GLU A 2 2.57 -9.13 14.42
C GLU A 2 2.54 -7.60 14.55
N PHE A 3 1.86 -6.95 13.64
CA PHE A 3 1.61 -5.52 13.61
C PHE A 3 0.15 -5.32 13.23
N ASP A 4 -0.54 -4.49 13.95
CA ASP A 4 -1.92 -4.12 13.67
C ASP A 4 -2.19 -2.69 14.10
N GLY A 5 -3.27 -2.13 13.63
CA GLY A 5 -3.69 -0.79 14.01
C GLY A 5 -4.91 -0.30 13.27
N GLU A 6 -5.31 0.88 13.64
CA GLU A 6 -6.41 1.62 13.02
C GLU A 6 -5.92 3.00 12.59
N PHE A 7 -6.48 3.50 11.51
CA PHE A 7 -6.26 4.86 11.04
C PHE A 7 -7.58 5.47 10.58
N GLU A 8 -7.90 6.65 11.09
CA GLU A 8 -9.12 7.38 10.72
C GLU A 8 -8.81 8.47 9.72
N LEU A 9 -9.66 8.57 8.70
CA LEU A 9 -9.65 9.61 7.67
C LEU A 9 -10.93 10.43 7.85
N GLU A 10 -10.80 11.61 8.42
CA GLU A 10 -11.91 12.56 8.53
C GLU A 10 -12.27 13.07 7.13
N ASP A 11 -13.56 13.18 6.83
CA ASP A 11 -14.07 13.69 5.55
C ASP A 11 -13.70 12.88 4.28
N VAL A 12 -13.20 11.65 4.43
CA VAL A 12 -12.89 10.73 3.32
C VAL A 12 -13.79 9.50 3.39
N PRO A 13 -14.81 9.36 2.54
CA PRO A 13 -15.69 8.21 2.56
C PRO A 13 -14.98 6.92 2.13
N PRO A 14 -15.47 5.73 2.56
CA PRO A 14 -14.84 4.43 2.28
C PRO A 14 -14.54 4.17 0.81
N GLU A 15 -15.44 4.54 -0.11
CA GLU A 15 -15.26 4.34 -1.54
C GLU A 15 -14.05 5.10 -2.09
N LYS A 16 -13.83 6.34 -1.60
CA LYS A 16 -12.68 7.15 -1.99
C LYS A 16 -11.38 6.57 -1.44
N ALA A 17 -11.39 6.19 -0.15
CA ALA A 17 -10.25 5.52 0.48
C ALA A 17 -9.89 4.22 -0.25
N TRP A 18 -10.90 3.42 -0.63
CA TRP A 18 -10.72 2.17 -1.39
C TRP A 18 -10.02 2.39 -2.72
N VAL A 19 -10.47 3.36 -3.52
CA VAL A 19 -9.85 3.64 -4.83
C VAL A 19 -8.39 4.02 -4.70
N VAL A 20 -8.06 4.92 -3.76
CA VAL A 20 -6.66 5.37 -3.57
C VAL A 20 -5.78 4.23 -3.02
N LEU A 21 -6.29 3.45 -2.06
CA LEU A 21 -5.56 2.30 -1.49
C LEU A 21 -5.47 1.10 -2.43
N SER A 22 -6.32 1.05 -3.46
CA SER A 22 -6.25 0.04 -4.52
C SER A 22 -5.33 0.41 -5.67
N ASP A 23 -4.85 1.66 -5.74
CA ASP A 23 -3.95 2.14 -6.81
C ASP A 23 -2.48 1.87 -6.45
N PRO A 24 -1.76 0.97 -7.17
CA PRO A 24 -0.34 0.70 -6.95
C PRO A 24 0.54 1.96 -6.97
N ILE A 25 0.18 2.95 -7.78
CA ILE A 25 0.94 4.18 -7.90
C ILE A 25 0.75 5.07 -6.67
N ALA A 26 -0.49 5.23 -6.20
CA ALA A 26 -0.78 5.98 -4.97
C ALA A 26 -0.12 5.33 -3.74
N VAL A 27 -0.18 4.00 -3.64
CA VAL A 27 0.49 3.23 -2.59
C VAL A 27 2.01 3.40 -2.66
N ARG A 28 2.63 3.28 -3.85
CA ARG A 28 4.06 3.53 -4.06
C ARG A 28 4.46 4.92 -3.58
N ASN A 29 3.72 5.95 -3.98
CA ASN A 29 4.03 7.34 -3.67
C ASN A 29 3.95 7.63 -2.15
N SER A 30 3.09 6.92 -1.42
CA SER A 30 2.93 7.04 0.02
C SER A 30 3.92 6.20 0.83
N LEU A 31 4.54 5.17 0.23
CA LEU A 31 5.55 4.34 0.87
C LEU A 31 6.95 4.92 0.67
N LYS A 32 7.45 5.65 1.68
CA LYS A 32 8.78 6.26 1.61
C LYS A 32 9.89 5.23 1.38
N GLY A 33 10.58 5.40 0.27
CA GLY A 33 11.65 4.51 -0.18
C GLY A 33 11.16 3.38 -1.11
N CYS A 34 9.88 3.30 -1.40
CA CYS A 34 9.35 2.46 -2.46
C CYS A 34 9.70 3.08 -3.82
N GLN A 35 10.33 2.31 -4.68
CA GLN A 35 10.72 2.75 -6.02
C GLN A 35 9.63 2.42 -7.03
N TYR A 36 9.05 1.22 -6.93
CA TYR A 36 7.93 0.81 -7.75
C TYR A 36 7.09 -0.29 -7.08
N ILE A 37 5.85 -0.38 -7.53
CA ILE A 37 4.94 -1.52 -7.38
C ILE A 37 4.36 -1.77 -8.77
N THR A 38 4.56 -2.95 -9.34
CA THR A 38 4.15 -3.28 -10.71
C THR A 38 3.69 -4.73 -10.81
N PRO A 39 2.73 -5.05 -11.69
CA PRO A 39 2.43 -6.45 -11.99
C PRO A 39 3.71 -7.21 -12.38
N MET A 40 3.84 -8.43 -11.88
CA MET A 40 4.98 -9.30 -12.13
C MET A 40 4.60 -10.39 -13.13
N ASP A 41 5.47 -10.65 -14.09
CA ASP A 41 5.40 -11.77 -15.02
C ASP A 41 6.58 -12.73 -14.82
N ASP A 42 6.59 -13.85 -15.54
CA ASP A 42 7.60 -14.90 -15.40
C ASP A 42 9.03 -14.43 -15.75
N ASP A 43 9.18 -13.39 -16.56
CA ASP A 43 10.46 -12.83 -17.01
C ASP A 43 10.88 -11.57 -16.22
N PHE A 44 10.16 -11.23 -15.15
CA PHE A 44 10.40 -10.00 -14.38
C PHE A 44 11.78 -9.99 -13.70
N SER A 45 12.46 -8.85 -13.80
CA SER A 45 13.77 -8.61 -13.16
C SER A 45 13.76 -7.30 -12.36
N TYR A 46 14.07 -7.38 -11.07
CA TYR A 46 14.14 -6.21 -10.19
C TYR A 46 15.22 -5.19 -10.58
N ASP A 47 16.25 -5.62 -11.30
CA ASP A 47 17.36 -4.75 -11.72
C ASP A 47 17.12 -4.08 -13.07
N ASP A 48 16.26 -4.66 -13.91
CA ASP A 48 16.02 -4.18 -15.27
C ASP A 48 14.73 -3.36 -15.40
N TYR A 49 13.89 -3.31 -14.35
CA TYR A 49 12.63 -2.56 -14.38
C TYR A 49 12.86 -1.08 -14.08
N GLU A 50 12.39 -0.22 -14.97
CA GLU A 50 12.36 1.23 -14.78
C GLU A 50 10.92 1.67 -14.49
N ALA A 51 10.72 2.32 -13.33
CA ALA A 51 9.42 2.83 -12.94
C ALA A 51 9.05 4.07 -13.76
N ASP A 52 7.77 4.22 -14.09
CA ASP A 52 7.23 5.49 -14.55
C ASP A 52 7.13 6.45 -13.35
N GLU A 53 8.11 7.35 -13.27
CA GLU A 53 8.16 8.36 -12.20
C GLU A 53 7.13 9.48 -12.38
N ASP A 54 6.66 9.69 -13.61
CA ASP A 54 5.71 10.74 -13.99
C ASP A 54 4.25 10.24 -13.93
N ALA A 55 4.01 9.01 -13.50
CA ALA A 55 2.66 8.46 -13.39
C ALA A 55 1.83 9.26 -12.38
N GLU A 56 0.77 9.88 -12.89
CA GLU A 56 -0.15 10.71 -12.10
C GLU A 56 -1.06 9.84 -11.22
N THR A 57 -1.43 10.39 -10.06
CA THR A 57 -2.45 9.86 -9.15
C THR A 57 -3.61 10.83 -9.05
N LEU A 58 -4.72 10.43 -8.42
CA LEU A 58 -5.78 11.39 -8.11
C LEU A 58 -5.22 12.55 -7.28
N PRO A 59 -5.66 13.80 -7.52
CA PRO A 59 -6.77 14.22 -8.40
C PRO A 59 -6.39 14.44 -9.87
N ASP A 60 -5.10 14.44 -10.21
CA ASP A 60 -4.62 14.84 -11.55
C ASP A 60 -4.81 13.73 -12.59
N ALA A 61 -4.78 12.47 -12.15
CA ALA A 61 -4.98 11.32 -13.03
C ALA A 61 -6.44 11.17 -13.48
N ASP A 62 -6.63 10.63 -14.68
CA ASP A 62 -7.95 10.20 -15.15
C ASP A 62 -8.49 9.06 -14.24
N PRO A 63 -9.69 9.19 -13.64
CA PRO A 63 -10.28 8.15 -12.78
C PRO A 63 -10.43 6.77 -13.46
N GLU A 64 -10.71 6.73 -14.77
CA GLU A 64 -10.79 5.47 -15.51
C GLU A 64 -9.42 4.79 -15.62
N ALA A 65 -8.34 5.57 -15.80
CA ALA A 65 -6.98 5.06 -15.83
C ALA A 65 -6.55 4.52 -14.45
N VAL A 66 -6.95 5.19 -13.37
CA VAL A 66 -6.70 4.73 -11.99
C VAL A 66 -7.44 3.42 -11.71
N ALA A 67 -8.71 3.33 -12.06
CA ALA A 67 -9.50 2.11 -11.89
C ALA A 67 -8.94 0.92 -12.70
N ALA A 68 -8.46 1.18 -13.92
CA ALA A 68 -7.91 0.15 -14.81
C ALA A 68 -6.58 -0.45 -14.31
N ARG A 69 -5.84 0.25 -13.45
CA ARG A 69 -4.57 -0.22 -12.88
C ARG A 69 -4.67 -0.68 -11.43
N ALA A 70 -5.88 -0.69 -10.85
CA ALA A 70 -6.10 -1.14 -9.48
C ALA A 70 -5.57 -2.56 -9.25
N PHE A 71 -5.19 -2.85 -8.01
CA PHE A 71 -4.80 -4.21 -7.63
C PHE A 71 -5.86 -5.24 -8.04
N VAL A 72 -5.42 -6.38 -8.54
CA VAL A 72 -6.29 -7.45 -9.05
C VAL A 72 -6.10 -8.70 -8.19
N GLU A 73 -7.20 -9.32 -7.75
CA GLU A 73 -7.18 -10.58 -7.02
C GLU A 73 -6.49 -11.67 -7.84
N GLY A 74 -5.63 -12.44 -7.19
CA GLY A 74 -4.81 -13.48 -7.80
C GLY A 74 -3.59 -12.98 -8.58
N GLN A 75 -3.45 -11.67 -8.78
CA GLN A 75 -2.28 -11.09 -9.45
C GLN A 75 -1.11 -10.96 -8.50
N GLU A 76 0.08 -11.31 -9.01
CA GLU A 76 1.36 -11.09 -8.34
C GLU A 76 1.98 -9.75 -8.77
N TYR A 77 2.54 -9.03 -7.78
CA TYR A 77 3.18 -7.73 -7.96
C TYR A 77 4.60 -7.76 -7.44
N ALA A 78 5.53 -7.20 -8.19
CA ALA A 78 6.87 -6.89 -7.71
C ALA A 78 6.88 -5.53 -7.04
N ALA A 79 7.46 -5.45 -5.84
CA ALA A 79 7.71 -4.20 -5.13
C ALA A 79 9.18 -4.08 -4.77
N LEU A 80 9.77 -2.93 -5.08
CA LEU A 80 11.14 -2.61 -4.70
C LEU A 80 11.16 -1.46 -3.72
N MET A 81 11.72 -1.70 -2.53
CA MET A 81 11.78 -0.69 -1.47
C MET A 81 13.17 -0.61 -0.84
N GLN A 82 13.63 0.60 -0.52
CA GLN A 82 14.84 0.82 0.22
C GLN A 82 14.56 1.63 1.49
N VAL A 83 14.74 1.02 2.65
CA VAL A 83 14.40 1.60 3.96
C VAL A 83 15.58 1.50 4.91
N GLY A 84 15.82 2.56 5.69
CA GLY A 84 16.82 2.54 6.74
C GLY A 84 16.38 1.70 7.94
N VAL A 85 17.16 0.67 8.28
CA VAL A 85 16.98 -0.16 9.46
C VAL A 85 18.25 -0.10 10.31
N GLY A 86 18.21 0.66 11.38
CA GLY A 86 19.41 0.94 12.19
C GLY A 86 20.46 1.69 11.37
N SER A 87 21.66 1.11 11.22
CA SER A 87 22.79 1.70 10.48
C SER A 87 22.86 1.26 9.02
N VAL A 88 21.95 0.43 8.55
CA VAL A 88 21.91 -0.13 7.19
C VAL A 88 20.71 0.37 6.41
N LYS A 89 20.81 0.35 5.08
CA LYS A 89 19.72 0.66 4.17
C LYS A 89 19.51 -0.53 3.23
N PRO A 90 18.87 -1.60 3.71
CA PRO A 90 18.59 -2.75 2.85
C PRO A 90 17.65 -2.38 1.70
N ARG A 91 17.89 -3.02 0.56
CA ARG A 91 17.00 -3.07 -0.58
C ARG A 91 16.12 -4.28 -0.42
N PHE A 92 14.83 -4.08 -0.35
CA PHE A 92 13.82 -5.13 -0.24
C PHE A 92 13.24 -5.41 -1.63
N GLU A 93 13.49 -6.61 -2.11
CA GLU A 93 12.89 -7.17 -3.31
C GLU A 93 11.75 -8.06 -2.87
N THR A 94 10.52 -7.66 -3.17
CA THR A 94 9.31 -8.27 -2.61
C THR A 94 8.37 -8.68 -3.74
N SER A 95 7.88 -9.91 -3.69
CA SER A 95 6.73 -10.39 -4.45
C SER A 95 5.50 -10.36 -3.53
N VAL A 96 4.41 -9.78 -4.00
CA VAL A 96 3.14 -9.65 -3.27
C VAL A 96 2.02 -10.19 -4.14
N THR A 97 1.23 -11.13 -3.62
CA THR A 97 0.04 -11.64 -4.29
C THR A 97 -1.21 -11.16 -3.56
N ILE A 98 -2.13 -10.53 -4.28
CA ILE A 98 -3.45 -10.16 -3.74
C ILE A 98 -4.27 -11.45 -3.59
N GLN A 99 -4.67 -11.78 -2.37
CA GLN A 99 -5.39 -13.01 -2.05
C GLN A 99 -6.91 -12.82 -2.15
N GLU A 100 -7.38 -11.64 -1.73
CA GLU A 100 -8.78 -11.27 -1.71
C GLU A 100 -8.89 -9.79 -2.00
N ARG A 101 -9.88 -9.41 -2.79
CA ARG A 101 -10.25 -8.03 -3.06
C ARG A 101 -11.76 -7.91 -3.15
N ASP A 102 -12.39 -7.64 -2.01
CA ASP A 102 -13.84 -7.46 -1.89
C ASP A 102 -14.20 -5.97 -1.94
N GLU A 103 -14.83 -5.54 -3.04
CA GLU A 103 -15.23 -4.15 -3.27
C GLU A 103 -16.53 -3.78 -2.55
N GLU A 104 -17.36 -4.75 -2.19
CA GLU A 104 -18.62 -4.51 -1.47
C GLU A 104 -18.37 -4.27 0.02
N GLU A 105 -17.44 -5.03 0.60
CA GLU A 105 -17.06 -4.95 2.00
C GLU A 105 -15.78 -4.12 2.23
N PHE A 106 -15.11 -3.65 1.18
CA PHE A 106 -13.84 -2.92 1.22
C PHE A 106 -12.73 -3.67 1.98
N ILE A 107 -12.62 -4.97 1.70
CA ILE A 107 -11.59 -5.84 2.26
C ILE A 107 -10.54 -6.15 1.21
N MET A 108 -9.26 -6.03 1.57
CA MET A 108 -8.16 -6.52 0.76
C MET A 108 -7.16 -7.27 1.63
N THR A 109 -6.80 -8.48 1.17
CA THR A 109 -5.74 -9.28 1.80
C THR A 109 -4.65 -9.63 0.80
N ALA A 110 -3.43 -9.78 1.27
CA ALA A 110 -2.28 -10.08 0.45
C ALA A 110 -1.26 -10.94 1.20
N THR A 111 -0.59 -11.81 0.48
CA THR A 111 0.61 -12.51 0.96
C THR A 111 1.83 -11.96 0.26
N GLY A 112 2.96 -11.91 0.95
CA GLY A 112 4.21 -11.44 0.37
C GLY A 112 5.40 -12.25 0.81
N THR A 113 6.39 -12.34 -0.07
CA THR A 113 7.70 -12.90 0.25
C THR A 113 8.78 -12.00 -0.32
N GLY A 114 9.97 -12.01 0.28
CA GLY A 114 11.05 -11.21 -0.27
C GLY A 114 12.39 -11.44 0.38
N THR A 115 13.38 -10.74 -0.16
CA THR A 115 14.77 -10.78 0.31
C THR A 115 15.32 -9.38 0.51
N ALA A 116 16.24 -9.26 1.45
CA ALA A 116 16.99 -8.02 1.69
C ALA A 116 18.32 -8.29 2.38
N SER A 117 19.45 -7.97 1.75
CA SER A 117 20.78 -7.94 2.39
C SER A 117 21.15 -9.22 3.17
N GLY A 118 20.86 -10.41 2.63
CA GLY A 118 21.11 -11.70 3.29
C GLY A 118 20.09 -12.06 4.36
N SER A 119 18.88 -11.54 4.23
CA SER A 119 17.68 -11.87 4.98
C SER A 119 16.59 -12.28 4.01
N SER A 120 15.63 -13.05 4.51
CA SER A 120 14.36 -13.31 3.82
C SER A 120 13.21 -13.05 4.77
N PHE A 121 12.04 -12.79 4.20
CA PHE A 121 10.81 -12.60 4.95
C PHE A 121 9.62 -13.14 4.18
N SER A 122 8.59 -13.49 4.92
CA SER A 122 7.23 -13.72 4.42
C SER A 122 6.27 -12.89 5.25
N MET A 123 5.15 -12.50 4.67
CA MET A 123 4.11 -11.75 5.35
C MET A 123 2.72 -12.12 4.84
N ASP A 124 1.76 -12.04 5.76
CA ASP A 124 0.34 -12.05 5.50
C ASP A 124 -0.20 -10.71 6.00
N SER A 125 -0.94 -10.01 5.19
CA SER A 125 -1.43 -8.66 5.50
C SER A 125 -2.86 -8.49 5.05
N GLY A 126 -3.59 -7.62 5.73
CA GLY A 126 -4.94 -7.27 5.34
C GLY A 126 -5.33 -5.88 5.79
N MET A 127 -6.35 -5.35 5.13
CA MET A 127 -7.05 -4.14 5.54
C MET A 127 -8.55 -4.30 5.35
N HIS A 128 -9.31 -3.60 6.19
CA HIS A 128 -10.76 -3.45 6.08
C HIS A 128 -11.10 -1.97 6.32
N ILE A 129 -11.88 -1.38 5.42
CA ILE A 129 -12.28 0.02 5.52
C ILE A 129 -13.74 0.09 5.96
N HIS A 130 -13.98 0.81 7.04
CA HIS A 130 -15.30 1.01 7.63
C HIS A 130 -15.72 2.47 7.53
N PRO A 131 -17.00 2.79 7.35
CA PRO A 131 -17.50 4.15 7.51
C PRO A 131 -17.37 4.58 8.99
N LEU A 132 -17.06 5.86 9.23
CA LEU A 132 -17.20 6.45 10.55
C LEU A 132 -18.69 6.62 10.92
N GLU A 133 -18.99 6.80 12.22
CA GLU A 133 -20.37 6.91 12.71
C GLU A 133 -21.17 8.07 12.10
N ASP A 134 -20.51 9.15 11.72
CA ASP A 134 -21.10 10.30 11.03
C ASP A 134 -21.30 10.09 9.52
N GLY A 135 -20.73 9.02 8.96
CA GLY A 135 -20.80 8.65 7.55
C GLY A 135 -19.97 9.54 6.61
N ALA A 136 -19.25 10.55 7.13
CA ALA A 136 -18.46 11.46 6.32
C ALA A 136 -17.02 10.94 6.10
N GLY A 137 -16.49 10.18 7.05
CA GLY A 137 -15.13 9.65 7.02
C GLY A 137 -15.06 8.13 7.00
N SER A 138 -13.85 7.60 7.02
CA SER A 138 -13.56 6.18 7.09
C SER A 138 -12.53 5.83 8.15
N ARG A 139 -12.62 4.61 8.67
CA ARG A 139 -11.63 3.98 9.54
C ARG A 139 -11.06 2.79 8.81
N ILE A 140 -9.73 2.73 8.71
CA ILE A 140 -8.98 1.63 8.11
C ILE A 140 -8.41 0.81 9.24
N GLU A 141 -8.90 -0.42 9.39
CA GLU A 141 -8.29 -1.45 10.23
C GLU A 141 -7.28 -2.22 9.36
N TRP A 142 -6.06 -2.39 9.85
CA TRP A 142 -5.02 -3.12 9.12
C TRP A 142 -4.25 -4.04 10.05
N TRP A 143 -3.72 -5.11 9.48
CA TRP A 143 -2.88 -6.06 10.17
C TRP A 143 -1.80 -6.63 9.24
N THR A 144 -0.69 -7.05 9.83
CA THR A 144 0.39 -7.76 9.14
C THR A 144 1.04 -8.75 10.10
N GLU A 145 1.11 -10.00 9.68
CA GLU A 145 1.94 -11.02 10.31
C GLU A 145 3.19 -11.22 9.45
N ALA A 146 4.39 -11.10 10.03
CA ALA A 146 5.65 -11.23 9.32
C ALA A 146 6.58 -12.22 9.99
N ASP A 147 7.15 -13.14 9.21
CA ASP A 147 8.28 -13.99 9.60
C ASP A 147 9.54 -13.49 8.91
N ILE A 148 10.53 -13.10 9.70
CA ILE A 148 11.78 -12.51 9.21
C ILE A 148 12.95 -13.38 9.65
N SER A 149 13.84 -13.70 8.72
CA SER A 149 15.05 -14.49 8.97
C SER A 149 16.31 -13.78 8.53
N GLY A 150 17.48 -14.31 8.90
CA GLY A 150 18.76 -13.77 8.49
C GLY A 150 19.23 -12.55 9.31
N ARG A 151 19.97 -11.65 8.66
CA ARG A 151 20.66 -10.53 9.34
C ARG A 151 19.71 -9.50 9.94
N ILE A 152 18.57 -9.23 9.27
CA ILE A 152 17.58 -8.27 9.77
C ILE A 152 16.92 -8.81 11.04
N ALA A 153 16.60 -10.10 11.08
CA ALA A 153 16.05 -10.73 12.29
C ALA A 153 16.96 -10.60 13.50
N GLN A 154 18.29 -10.61 13.30
CA GLN A 154 19.28 -10.47 14.38
C GLN A 154 19.28 -9.07 15.04
N LEU A 155 18.71 -8.06 14.38
CA LEU A 155 18.54 -6.72 14.96
C LEU A 155 17.51 -6.73 16.10
N GLY A 156 16.61 -7.70 16.09
CA GLY A 156 15.57 -7.90 17.09
C GLY A 156 14.43 -6.88 17.02
N SER A 157 13.36 -7.19 17.73
CA SER A 157 12.12 -6.40 17.73
C SER A 157 12.31 -4.95 18.21
N ARG A 158 13.29 -4.69 19.08
CA ARG A 158 13.59 -3.33 19.57
C ARG A 158 14.03 -2.36 18.46
N VAL A 159 14.60 -2.89 17.37
CA VAL A 159 15.00 -2.09 16.19
C VAL A 159 13.94 -2.16 15.11
N ILE A 160 13.38 -3.34 14.88
CA ILE A 160 12.42 -3.58 13.76
C ILE A 160 11.10 -2.87 14.03
N ASN A 161 10.50 -3.03 15.22
CA ASN A 161 9.17 -2.48 15.51
C ASN A 161 9.09 -0.94 15.36
N PRO A 162 10.04 -0.12 15.87
CA PRO A 162 9.99 1.32 15.62
C PRO A 162 10.08 1.70 14.13
N VAL A 163 10.83 0.93 13.33
CA VAL A 163 10.95 1.17 11.89
C VAL A 163 9.64 0.83 11.19
N ALA A 164 9.05 -0.33 11.48
CA ALA A 164 7.77 -0.75 10.92
C ALA A 164 6.66 0.27 11.25
N ASN A 165 6.51 0.63 12.53
CA ASN A 165 5.53 1.63 12.95
C ASN A 165 5.72 2.99 12.26
N LYS A 166 6.97 3.41 12.06
CA LYS A 166 7.26 4.65 11.35
C LYS A 166 6.86 4.58 9.86
N ILE A 167 7.10 3.44 9.21
CA ILE A 167 6.69 3.22 7.81
C ILE A 167 5.17 3.34 7.71
N VAL A 168 4.44 2.63 8.55
CA VAL A 168 2.97 2.61 8.55
C VAL A 168 2.38 3.98 8.85
N ASN A 169 2.86 4.66 9.90
CA ASN A 169 2.38 6.00 10.24
C ASN A 169 2.65 7.02 9.13
N ASN A 170 3.82 6.96 8.50
CA ASN A 170 4.12 7.84 7.37
C ASN A 170 3.23 7.52 6.17
N PHE A 171 3.00 6.23 5.89
CA PHE A 171 2.15 5.78 4.80
C PHE A 171 0.74 6.37 4.91
N PHE A 172 0.06 6.17 6.02
CA PHE A 172 -1.29 6.70 6.21
C PHE A 172 -1.33 8.23 6.21
N SER A 173 -0.33 8.90 6.80
CA SER A 173 -0.25 10.36 6.74
C SER A 173 -0.06 10.89 5.31
N ASP A 174 0.68 10.18 4.45
CA ASP A 174 0.87 10.59 3.07
C ASP A 174 -0.34 10.20 2.19
N ILE A 175 -1.04 9.09 2.49
CA ILE A 175 -2.35 8.73 1.90
C ILE A 175 -3.40 9.81 2.23
N GLU A 176 -3.52 10.24 3.49
CA GLU A 176 -4.43 11.30 3.92
C GLU A 176 -4.24 12.59 3.12
N LYS A 177 -2.99 13.01 2.92
CA LYS A 177 -2.67 14.19 2.10
C LYS A 177 -3.14 14.03 0.65
N GLN A 178 -2.84 12.89 0.01
CA GLN A 178 -3.30 12.64 -1.35
C GLN A 178 -4.83 12.71 -1.46
N MET A 179 -5.55 12.20 -0.47
CA MET A 179 -7.01 12.23 -0.46
C MET A 179 -7.58 13.63 -0.21
N SER A 180 -6.93 14.45 0.62
CA SER A 180 -7.33 15.84 0.87
C SER A 180 -7.19 16.71 -0.37
N ASP A 181 -6.14 16.51 -1.16
CA ASP A 181 -5.93 17.24 -2.42
C ASP A 181 -7.03 16.92 -3.47
N VAL A 182 -7.63 15.73 -3.40
CA VAL A 182 -8.76 15.33 -4.27
C VAL A 182 -10.05 16.11 -3.97
N ASP A 183 -10.28 16.51 -2.72
CA ASP A 183 -11.53 17.23 -2.33
C ASP A 183 -11.60 18.67 -2.85
N GLU A 184 -10.46 19.32 -3.05
CA GLU A 184 -10.43 20.69 -3.54
C GLU A 184 -10.77 20.81 -5.03
N THR A 185 -10.72 19.72 -5.79
CA THR A 185 -10.76 19.78 -7.25
C THR A 185 -12.04 19.29 -7.90
N ASP A 186 -12.85 18.36 -7.33
CA ASP A 186 -14.10 17.92 -7.99
C ASP A 186 -15.05 17.07 -7.13
N SER A 187 -16.27 17.57 -6.88
CA SER A 187 -17.41 16.78 -6.39
C SER A 187 -17.91 15.72 -7.39
N GLY A 188 -17.45 15.75 -8.64
CA GLY A 188 -17.79 14.80 -9.69
C GLY A 188 -16.95 13.53 -9.71
N ILE A 189 -15.77 13.51 -9.08
CA ILE A 189 -14.89 12.34 -9.07
C ILE A 189 -15.51 11.21 -8.22
N THR A 190 -16.05 11.53 -7.06
CA THR A 190 -16.69 10.55 -6.16
C THR A 190 -17.88 9.84 -6.83
N ASP A 191 -18.71 10.60 -7.58
CA ASP A 191 -19.86 10.02 -8.29
C ASP A 191 -19.44 9.14 -9.48
N ARG A 192 -18.34 9.48 -10.15
CA ARG A 192 -17.76 8.64 -11.23
C ARG A 192 -17.16 7.36 -10.68
N ILE A 193 -16.41 7.43 -9.58
CA ILE A 193 -15.84 6.27 -8.90
C ILE A 193 -16.93 5.32 -8.43
N ARG A 194 -18.01 5.83 -7.81
CA ARG A 194 -19.14 5.02 -7.36
C ARG A 194 -19.88 4.32 -8.52
N GLY A 195 -19.82 4.87 -9.72
CA GLY A 195 -20.41 4.25 -10.92
C GLY A 195 -19.52 3.19 -11.57
N MET A 196 -18.29 3.00 -11.11
CA MET A 196 -17.28 2.05 -11.64
C MET A 196 -17.04 0.86 -10.71
N LEU A 197 -17.45 0.96 -9.44
CA LEU A 197 -17.48 -0.13 -8.47
C LEU A 197 -18.80 -0.90 -8.60
#